data_4ad5021fa97e7e137147dad6d7218e91
#
_entry.id   4ad5021fa97e7e137147dad6d7218e91
#
_cell.length_a   1.000
_cell.length_b   1.000
_cell.length_c   1.000
_cell.angle_alpha   90.00
_cell.angle_beta   90.00
_cell.angle_gamma   90.00
#
_symmetry.space_group_name_H-M   'P 1'
#
loop_
_entity.id
_entity.type
_entity.pdbx_description
1 polymer ?
#
loop_
_entity_poly.entity_id
_entity_poly.type
_entity_poly.pdbx_seq_one_letter_code
_entity_poly.pdbx_strand_id
1 'polypeptide(L)'
;MKKILFIAAALLSLTACVKDEIFKGPSSIDKVVFTPEAPTSLSDVTVTATVSGLQKVTAATLKYNGTDVTMSGSGNSYTATIPAQPDGTNVEFTVSVTNEAGFTTTSDKFSYKVGDPAADWTKLKLNEVYGAGADEEKFFELYNGSDFPIKLTGVTISKDEGTCWTGIDGEVVPAKGWFAIVGAKKTTERGFTSGFSAKKSVIVELFAPDGTKLDTFQRGDKDEDGKWGASISNYSGSWSRVPDGSGKWMRTDTFTPGAANSTAAEDDDYVKN
;
A
#
# COMPACT_ATOMS: atom_id res chain seq x y z
N MET A 1 29.15 -73.58 80.00
CA MET A 1 29.42 -72.18 79.81
C MET A 1 29.32 -71.89 78.32
N LYS A 2 28.18 -71.31 77.83
CA LYS A 2 27.92 -71.05 76.45
C LYS A 2 28.42 -69.64 76.12
N LYS A 3 29.30 -69.49 75.14
CA LYS A 3 29.75 -68.23 74.60
C LYS A 3 28.77 -67.77 73.51
N ILE A 4 28.15 -66.64 73.73
CA ILE A 4 27.28 -65.99 72.75
C ILE A 4 28.14 -65.06 71.92
N LEU A 5 28.21 -65.31 70.63
CA LEU A 5 28.89 -64.50 69.66
C LEU A 5 27.89 -63.46 69.05
N PHE A 6 28.10 -62.19 69.32
CA PHE A 6 27.33 -61.11 68.71
C PHE A 6 27.93 -60.76 67.35
N ILE A 7 27.18 -61.00 66.29
CA ILE A 7 27.51 -60.52 64.94
C ILE A 7 26.81 -59.18 64.78
N ALA A 8 27.60 -58.12 64.76
CA ALA A 8 27.10 -56.77 64.39
C ALA A 8 27.03 -56.66 62.87
N ALA A 9 25.80 -56.67 62.30
CA ALA A 9 25.58 -56.41 60.92
C ALA A 9 25.60 -54.90 60.72
N ALA A 10 26.63 -54.37 60.07
CA ALA A 10 26.69 -52.98 59.59
C ALA A 10 25.84 -52.84 58.37
N LEU A 11 24.69 -52.21 58.50
CA LEU A 11 23.92 -51.74 57.32
C LEU A 11 24.66 -50.54 56.73
N LEU A 12 25.34 -50.74 55.61
CA LEU A 12 25.73 -49.65 54.72
C LEU A 12 24.48 -49.14 53.96
N SER A 13 23.89 -48.04 54.37
CA SER A 13 22.93 -47.31 53.61
C SER A 13 23.64 -46.62 52.43
N LEU A 14 23.57 -47.21 51.26
CA LEU A 14 23.91 -46.56 49.99
C LEU A 14 22.86 -45.53 49.74
N THR A 15 23.09 -44.28 50.15
CA THR A 15 22.37 -43.13 49.62
C THR A 15 22.82 -42.92 48.17
N ALA A 16 22.18 -43.64 47.23
CA ALA A 16 22.29 -43.28 45.83
C ALA A 16 21.68 -41.88 45.67
N CYS A 17 22.53 -40.89 45.52
CA CYS A 17 22.09 -39.58 45.00
C CYS A 17 21.61 -39.81 43.59
N VAL A 18 20.32 -40.12 43.41
CA VAL A 18 19.67 -40.04 42.10
C VAL A 18 19.66 -38.55 41.77
N LYS A 19 20.56 -38.14 40.90
CA LYS A 19 20.38 -36.87 40.22
C LYS A 19 19.14 -37.05 39.34
N ASP A 20 18.03 -36.45 39.75
CA ASP A 20 16.88 -36.32 38.85
C ASP A 20 17.37 -35.57 37.61
N GLU A 21 17.55 -36.28 36.51
CA GLU A 21 17.83 -35.65 35.24
C GLU A 21 16.59 -34.86 34.86
N ILE A 22 16.74 -33.53 34.85
CA ILE A 22 15.69 -32.64 34.37
C ILE A 22 15.36 -33.06 32.97
N PHE A 23 14.07 -33.34 32.70
CA PHE A 23 13.59 -33.71 31.37
C PHE A 23 13.98 -32.66 30.34
N LYS A 24 14.85 -33.07 29.40
CA LYS A 24 15.38 -32.21 28.34
C LYS A 24 14.56 -32.38 27.04
N GLY A 25 13.25 -32.24 27.14
CA GLY A 25 12.34 -32.38 26.00
C GLY A 25 12.22 -31.09 25.18
N PRO A 26 11.42 -31.16 24.10
CA PRO A 26 11.14 -29.98 23.30
C PRO A 26 10.41 -28.91 24.08
N SER A 27 10.61 -27.65 23.70
CA SER A 27 9.76 -26.54 24.13
C SER A 27 8.42 -26.60 23.40
N SER A 28 7.35 -26.05 24.00
CA SER A 28 6.04 -25.90 23.39
C SER A 28 5.86 -24.48 22.86
N ILE A 29 5.21 -24.32 21.70
CA ILE A 29 4.71 -23.04 21.22
C ILE A 29 3.22 -23.01 21.60
N ASP A 30 2.91 -22.29 22.67
CA ASP A 30 1.58 -22.31 23.29
C ASP A 30 0.59 -21.40 22.55
N LYS A 31 1.08 -20.32 21.96
CA LYS A 31 0.28 -19.34 21.25
C LYS A 31 1.11 -18.59 20.21
N VAL A 32 0.52 -18.36 19.03
CA VAL A 32 1.05 -17.43 18.03
C VAL A 32 -0.06 -16.44 17.69
N VAL A 33 0.26 -15.16 17.73
CA VAL A 33 -0.64 -14.07 17.33
C VAL A 33 0.07 -13.14 16.37
N PHE A 34 -0.69 -12.43 15.58
CA PHE A 34 -0.15 -11.38 14.71
C PHE A 34 -1.05 -10.13 14.75
N THR A 35 -0.42 -8.97 14.57
CA THR A 35 -1.10 -7.67 14.62
C THR A 35 -0.52 -6.75 13.56
N PRO A 36 -1.39 -6.05 12.76
CA PRO A 36 -2.84 -6.08 12.78
C PRO A 36 -3.42 -7.40 12.22
N GLU A 37 -4.64 -7.77 12.64
CA GLU A 37 -5.33 -8.97 12.13
C GLU A 37 -5.82 -8.82 10.67
N ALA A 38 -6.08 -7.57 10.25
CA ALA A 38 -6.43 -7.20 8.88
C ALA A 38 -5.38 -6.20 8.32
N PRO A 39 -4.22 -6.67 7.88
CA PRO A 39 -3.17 -5.80 7.37
C PRO A 39 -3.50 -5.25 5.98
N THR A 40 -3.10 -4.01 5.74
CA THR A 40 -3.14 -3.34 4.44
C THR A 40 -1.76 -3.35 3.78
N SER A 41 -1.66 -2.86 2.55
CA SER A 41 -0.37 -2.71 1.84
C SER A 41 0.61 -1.75 2.54
N LEU A 42 0.16 -1.00 3.53
CA LEU A 42 0.98 -0.09 4.35
C LEU A 42 1.33 -0.66 5.72
N SER A 43 0.84 -1.86 6.05
CA SER A 43 0.96 -2.42 7.38
C SER A 43 2.14 -3.38 7.50
N ASP A 44 3.09 -3.07 8.38
CA ASP A 44 3.98 -4.06 8.94
C ASP A 44 3.19 -4.96 9.89
N VAL A 45 3.44 -6.28 9.86
CA VAL A 45 2.75 -7.26 10.71
C VAL A 45 3.72 -7.80 11.77
N THR A 46 3.44 -7.51 13.04
CA THR A 46 4.19 -8.07 14.16
C THR A 46 3.62 -9.44 14.52
N VAL A 47 4.46 -10.46 14.48
CA VAL A 47 4.16 -11.83 14.94
C VAL A 47 4.76 -12.04 16.31
N THR A 48 3.95 -12.51 17.26
CA THR A 48 4.39 -12.82 18.63
C THR A 48 4.08 -14.29 18.93
N ALA A 49 5.10 -15.01 19.39
CA ALA A 49 4.97 -16.39 19.87
C ALA A 49 5.18 -16.45 21.38
N THR A 50 4.26 -17.14 22.08
CA THR A 50 4.42 -17.51 23.48
C THR A 50 4.91 -18.95 23.56
N VAL A 51 5.98 -19.18 24.29
CA VAL A 51 6.70 -20.46 24.39
C VAL A 51 6.79 -20.89 25.82
N SER A 52 6.63 -22.18 26.10
CA SER A 52 6.89 -22.79 27.38
C SER A 52 7.85 -23.98 27.27
N GLY A 53 8.51 -24.29 28.36
CA GLY A 53 9.47 -25.40 28.46
C GLY A 53 10.43 -25.20 29.61
N LEU A 54 11.08 -26.30 30.04
CA LEU A 54 12.07 -26.29 31.12
C LEU A 54 13.45 -25.85 30.65
N GLN A 55 13.68 -25.90 29.30
CA GLN A 55 14.97 -25.61 28.69
C GLN A 55 14.94 -24.21 28.10
N LYS A 56 16.06 -23.48 28.20
CA LYS A 56 16.18 -22.14 27.60
C LYS A 56 16.09 -22.23 26.07
N VAL A 57 15.29 -21.36 25.46
CA VAL A 57 15.26 -21.19 24.00
C VAL A 57 16.53 -20.49 23.55
N THR A 58 17.24 -21.11 22.60
CA THR A 58 18.48 -20.59 22.02
C THR A 58 18.29 -19.92 20.66
N ALA A 59 17.21 -20.29 19.92
CA ALA A 59 16.84 -19.67 18.67
C ALA A 59 15.32 -19.67 18.49
N ALA A 60 14.79 -18.58 17.94
CA ALA A 60 13.42 -18.49 17.49
C ALA A 60 13.40 -17.86 16.08
N THR A 61 12.67 -18.48 15.15
CA THR A 61 12.64 -18.08 13.75
C THR A 61 11.20 -18.00 13.26
N LEU A 62 10.84 -16.90 12.62
CA LEU A 62 9.63 -16.72 11.84
C LEU A 62 9.98 -17.04 10.37
N LYS A 63 9.24 -17.94 9.73
CA LYS A 63 9.35 -18.19 8.32
C LYS A 63 8.08 -17.77 7.61
N TYR A 64 8.14 -16.81 6.69
CA TYR A 64 7.00 -16.35 5.90
C TYR A 64 7.33 -16.37 4.40
N ASN A 65 6.45 -16.90 3.57
CA ASN A 65 6.60 -16.98 2.11
C ASN A 65 8.01 -17.45 1.65
N GLY A 66 8.63 -18.36 2.42
CA GLY A 66 9.98 -18.88 2.15
C GLY A 66 11.13 -18.06 2.75
N THR A 67 10.88 -16.90 3.32
CA THR A 67 11.88 -16.02 3.97
C THR A 67 11.96 -16.32 5.46
N ASP A 68 13.18 -16.49 5.98
CA ASP A 68 13.43 -16.70 7.40
C ASP A 68 13.82 -15.38 8.08
N VAL A 69 13.20 -15.08 9.22
CA VAL A 69 13.46 -13.90 10.06
C VAL A 69 13.73 -14.34 11.47
N THR A 70 14.86 -13.91 12.06
CA THR A 70 15.16 -14.15 13.45
C THR A 70 14.19 -13.39 14.35
N MET A 71 13.54 -14.08 15.28
CA MET A 71 12.69 -13.47 16.27
C MET A 71 13.51 -12.97 17.46
N SER A 72 13.21 -11.78 17.94
CA SER A 72 13.79 -11.19 19.14
C SER A 72 12.91 -11.49 20.35
N GLY A 73 13.52 -11.72 21.52
CA GLY A 73 12.78 -11.95 22.74
C GLY A 73 13.61 -12.67 23.79
N SER A 74 13.00 -12.93 24.94
CA SER A 74 13.60 -13.67 26.04
C SER A 74 12.51 -14.34 26.89
N GLY A 75 12.91 -15.36 27.66
CA GLY A 75 11.95 -16.10 28.47
C GLY A 75 10.94 -16.83 27.61
N ASN A 76 9.69 -16.45 27.72
CA ASN A 76 8.58 -17.13 27.07
C ASN A 76 7.92 -16.32 25.94
N SER A 77 8.47 -15.18 25.50
CA SER A 77 7.89 -14.34 24.45
C SER A 77 8.91 -13.95 23.39
N TYR A 78 8.60 -14.22 22.12
CA TYR A 78 9.44 -13.92 20.96
C TYR A 78 8.64 -13.20 19.90
N THR A 79 9.23 -12.15 19.29
CA THR A 79 8.57 -11.32 18.30
C THR A 79 9.43 -11.14 17.05
N ALA A 80 8.78 -11.04 15.89
CA ALA A 80 9.40 -10.61 14.64
C ALA A 80 8.38 -9.84 13.79
N THR A 81 8.87 -9.08 12.82
CA THR A 81 8.03 -8.28 11.91
C THR A 81 8.10 -8.85 10.50
N ILE A 82 6.94 -9.05 9.89
CA ILE A 82 6.79 -9.23 8.46
C ILE A 82 6.57 -7.83 7.86
N PRO A 83 7.44 -7.35 6.97
CA PRO A 83 7.27 -6.03 6.34
C PRO A 83 5.97 -5.97 5.56
N ALA A 84 5.46 -4.76 5.33
CA ALA A 84 4.30 -4.49 4.48
C ALA A 84 4.40 -5.24 3.13
N GLN A 85 3.30 -5.84 2.71
CA GLN A 85 3.21 -6.62 1.47
C GLN A 85 2.17 -5.98 0.54
N PRO A 86 2.29 -6.16 -0.79
CA PRO A 86 1.33 -5.60 -1.74
C PRO A 86 -0.12 -6.03 -1.50
N ASP A 87 -1.07 -5.15 -1.83
CA ASP A 87 -2.51 -5.46 -1.81
C ASP A 87 -2.82 -6.77 -2.56
N GLY A 88 -3.69 -7.57 -1.97
CA GLY A 88 -4.10 -8.87 -2.50
C GLY A 88 -3.13 -10.03 -2.19
N THR A 89 -1.94 -9.75 -1.60
CA THR A 89 -0.96 -10.79 -1.26
C THR A 89 -1.50 -11.71 -0.18
N ASN A 90 -1.36 -13.03 -0.40
CA ASN A 90 -1.60 -14.04 0.63
C ASN A 90 -0.28 -14.38 1.33
N VAL A 91 -0.18 -14.11 2.63
CA VAL A 91 1.01 -14.37 3.44
C VAL A 91 0.78 -15.61 4.27
N GLU A 92 1.66 -16.60 4.13
CA GLU A 92 1.68 -17.81 4.97
C GLU A 92 2.94 -17.79 5.83
N PHE A 93 2.81 -18.18 7.10
CA PHE A 93 3.96 -18.21 7.99
C PHE A 93 3.87 -19.32 9.05
N THR A 94 5.04 -19.67 9.59
CA THR A 94 5.23 -20.57 10.74
C THR A 94 6.26 -19.98 11.68
N VAL A 95 6.23 -20.38 12.96
CA VAL A 95 7.25 -20.06 13.95
C VAL A 95 7.95 -21.34 14.38
N SER A 96 9.28 -21.31 14.45
CA SER A 96 10.10 -22.42 14.98
C SER A 96 10.93 -21.93 16.15
N VAL A 97 11.03 -22.75 17.19
CA VAL A 97 11.90 -22.48 18.35
C VAL A 97 12.81 -23.67 18.60
N THR A 98 14.08 -23.39 18.90
CA THR A 98 15.08 -24.38 19.26
C THR A 98 15.55 -24.11 20.68
N ASN A 99 15.61 -25.13 21.54
CA ASN A 99 16.07 -25.01 22.90
C ASN A 99 17.54 -25.45 23.07
N GLU A 100 18.12 -25.22 24.22
CA GLU A 100 19.53 -25.55 24.55
C GLU A 100 19.86 -27.05 24.51
N ALA A 101 18.84 -27.91 24.56
CA ALA A 101 19.00 -29.36 24.37
C ALA A 101 18.98 -29.78 22.90
N GLY A 102 18.81 -28.84 21.97
CA GLY A 102 18.82 -29.03 20.51
C GLY A 102 17.47 -29.47 19.90
N PHE A 103 16.40 -29.52 20.69
CA PHE A 103 15.07 -29.81 20.15
C PHE A 103 14.47 -28.58 19.47
N THR A 104 13.91 -28.82 18.27
CA THR A 104 13.18 -27.80 17.52
C THR A 104 11.70 -28.14 17.46
N THR A 105 10.84 -27.16 17.79
CA THR A 105 9.39 -27.24 17.66
C THR A 105 8.94 -26.20 16.66
N THR A 106 8.03 -26.58 15.76
CA THR A 106 7.44 -25.67 14.78
C THR A 106 5.92 -25.58 14.98
N SER A 107 5.36 -24.39 14.89
CA SER A 107 3.93 -24.14 15.00
C SER A 107 3.16 -24.70 13.79
N ASP A 108 1.83 -24.74 13.89
CA ASP A 108 0.95 -24.82 12.76
C ASP A 108 1.20 -23.64 11.80
N LYS A 109 0.74 -23.81 10.54
CA LYS A 109 0.78 -22.74 9.53
C LYS A 109 -0.34 -21.74 9.80
N PHE A 110 0.01 -20.48 9.79
CA PHE A 110 -0.88 -19.32 9.83
C PHE A 110 -0.91 -18.63 8.48
N SER A 111 -2.00 -17.94 8.19
CA SER A 111 -2.09 -17.12 6.98
C SER A 111 -2.98 -15.91 7.20
N TYR A 112 -2.70 -14.86 6.42
CA TYR A 112 -3.57 -13.70 6.27
C TYR A 112 -3.50 -13.19 4.84
N LYS A 113 -4.52 -12.43 4.44
CA LYS A 113 -4.55 -11.74 3.16
C LYS A 113 -4.40 -10.25 3.39
N VAL A 114 -3.49 -9.60 2.66
CA VAL A 114 -3.37 -8.14 2.63
C VAL A 114 -4.53 -7.55 1.86
N GLY A 115 -5.22 -6.57 2.43
CA GLY A 115 -6.39 -5.96 1.80
C GLY A 115 -6.45 -4.46 2.04
N ASP A 116 -6.28 -3.67 0.96
CA ASP A 116 -6.47 -2.24 1.04
C ASP A 116 -7.96 -1.89 1.07
N PRO A 117 -8.35 -0.77 1.70
CA PRO A 117 -9.73 -0.32 1.68
C PRO A 117 -10.16 0.02 0.24
N ALA A 118 -11.46 0.06 0.01
CA ALA A 118 -12.02 0.54 -1.25
C ALA A 118 -11.52 1.96 -1.57
N ALA A 119 -11.36 2.27 -2.86
CA ALA A 119 -10.90 3.58 -3.31
C ALA A 119 -11.80 4.71 -2.78
N ASP A 120 -11.18 5.70 -2.15
CA ASP A 120 -11.86 6.96 -1.79
C ASP A 120 -11.88 7.89 -3.02
N TRP A 121 -12.91 7.75 -3.82
CA TRP A 121 -13.10 8.55 -5.05
C TRP A 121 -13.17 10.05 -4.77
N THR A 122 -13.52 10.50 -3.57
CA THR A 122 -13.55 11.92 -3.21
C THR A 122 -12.15 12.57 -3.23
N LYS A 123 -11.11 11.74 -3.15
CA LYS A 123 -9.70 12.14 -3.14
C LYS A 123 -9.04 12.09 -4.51
N LEU A 124 -9.69 11.53 -5.53
CA LEU A 124 -9.17 11.53 -6.90
C LEU A 124 -9.64 12.81 -7.60
N LYS A 125 -8.70 13.63 -8.08
CA LYS A 125 -8.96 14.93 -8.68
C LYS A 125 -8.21 15.11 -10.00
N LEU A 126 -8.80 15.87 -10.93
CA LEU A 126 -8.02 16.53 -11.97
C LEU A 126 -7.07 17.53 -11.32
N ASN A 127 -5.81 17.53 -11.71
CA ASN A 127 -4.77 18.30 -11.03
C ASN A 127 -4.04 19.30 -11.92
N GLU A 128 -3.71 18.91 -13.16
CA GLU A 128 -3.09 19.75 -14.16
C GLU A 128 -3.65 19.44 -15.55
N VAL A 129 -3.77 20.47 -16.39
CA VAL A 129 -4.29 20.38 -17.75
C VAL A 129 -3.42 21.21 -18.68
N TYR A 130 -2.82 20.60 -19.69
CA TYR A 130 -2.01 21.27 -20.70
C TYR A 130 -2.54 21.04 -22.11
N GLY A 131 -2.83 22.12 -22.84
CA GLY A 131 -3.47 22.08 -24.15
C GLY A 131 -2.76 22.81 -25.28
N ALA A 132 -1.58 23.39 -24.99
CA ALA A 132 -0.74 24.00 -26.01
C ALA A 132 0.18 22.98 -26.72
N GLY A 133 0.94 23.17 -27.65
CA GLY A 133 1.87 22.22 -28.27
C GLY A 133 1.20 21.18 -29.18
N ALA A 134 1.97 20.15 -29.55
CA ALA A 134 1.53 19.04 -30.36
C ALA A 134 0.60 18.11 -29.55
N ASP A 135 -0.16 17.23 -30.23
CA ASP A 135 -1.15 16.39 -29.54
C ASP A 135 -0.51 15.47 -28.51
N GLU A 136 0.67 14.93 -28.80
CA GLU A 136 1.46 14.08 -27.92
C GLU A 136 2.14 14.81 -26.74
N GLU A 137 2.14 16.13 -26.74
CA GLU A 137 2.68 16.95 -25.66
C GLU A 137 1.59 17.37 -24.67
N LYS A 138 0.33 17.33 -25.09
CA LYS A 138 -0.82 17.68 -24.26
C LYS A 138 -1.06 16.63 -23.21
N PHE A 139 -1.54 17.04 -22.02
CA PHE A 139 -1.86 16.06 -20.97
C PHE A 139 -2.99 16.52 -20.04
N PHE A 140 -3.63 15.55 -19.44
CA PHE A 140 -4.42 15.67 -18.22
C PHE A 140 -3.68 14.96 -17.11
N GLU A 141 -3.64 15.55 -15.93
CA GLU A 141 -3.06 14.92 -14.76
C GLU A 141 -4.12 14.69 -13.69
N LEU A 142 -4.04 13.51 -13.06
CA LEU A 142 -4.81 13.14 -11.88
C LEU A 142 -3.93 13.22 -10.64
N TYR A 143 -4.50 13.63 -9.52
CA TYR A 143 -3.90 13.57 -8.20
C TYR A 143 -4.75 12.73 -7.26
N ASN A 144 -4.11 11.85 -6.53
CA ASN A 144 -4.71 11.04 -5.49
C ASN A 144 -4.35 11.58 -4.10
N GLY A 145 -5.27 12.25 -3.43
CA GLY A 145 -5.10 12.77 -2.07
C GLY A 145 -5.34 11.75 -0.95
N SER A 146 -5.57 10.46 -1.26
CA SER A 146 -5.75 9.40 -0.24
C SER A 146 -4.43 8.78 0.20
N ASP A 147 -4.47 7.98 1.27
CA ASP A 147 -3.30 7.26 1.80
C ASP A 147 -3.05 5.92 1.10
N PHE A 148 -3.96 5.50 0.21
CA PHE A 148 -3.87 4.26 -0.55
C PHE A 148 -3.85 4.53 -2.04
N PRO A 149 -3.20 3.66 -2.86
CA PRO A 149 -3.23 3.81 -4.31
C PRO A 149 -4.67 3.62 -4.85
N ILE A 150 -5.01 4.36 -5.92
CA ILE A 150 -6.30 4.24 -6.60
C ILE A 150 -6.08 3.61 -7.97
N LYS A 151 -6.69 2.44 -8.20
CA LYS A 151 -6.71 1.77 -9.50
C LYS A 151 -7.66 2.51 -10.44
N LEU A 152 -7.20 2.80 -11.66
CA LEU A 152 -7.95 3.60 -12.63
C LEU A 152 -8.85 2.79 -13.55
N THR A 153 -8.92 1.48 -13.41
CA THR A 153 -9.76 0.61 -14.25
C THR A 153 -11.21 1.11 -14.27
N GLY A 154 -11.69 1.50 -15.46
CA GLY A 154 -13.04 2.02 -15.64
C GLY A 154 -13.27 3.49 -15.27
N VAL A 155 -12.29 4.19 -14.71
CA VAL A 155 -12.32 5.65 -14.56
C VAL A 155 -12.35 6.29 -15.93
N THR A 156 -13.16 7.31 -16.14
CA THR A 156 -13.24 7.99 -17.45
C THR A 156 -12.98 9.48 -17.32
N ILE A 157 -12.40 10.04 -18.38
CA ILE A 157 -12.32 11.48 -18.60
C ILE A 157 -13.16 11.81 -19.83
N SER A 158 -14.07 12.77 -19.70
CA SER A 158 -14.75 13.39 -20.82
C SER A 158 -14.13 14.75 -21.15
N LYS A 159 -14.15 15.11 -22.41
CA LYS A 159 -13.84 16.43 -22.92
C LYS A 159 -14.99 16.90 -23.79
N ASP A 160 -15.49 18.10 -23.51
CA ASP A 160 -16.63 18.68 -24.25
C ASP A 160 -17.82 17.70 -24.33
N GLU A 161 -18.10 17.02 -23.18
CA GLU A 161 -19.19 16.04 -22.98
C GLU A 161 -18.99 14.70 -23.73
N GLY A 162 -17.83 14.48 -24.37
CA GLY A 162 -17.47 13.20 -25.00
C GLY A 162 -16.35 12.49 -24.27
N THR A 163 -16.50 11.19 -23.97
CA THR A 163 -15.42 10.40 -23.37
C THR A 163 -14.20 10.40 -24.28
N CYS A 164 -13.06 10.85 -23.76
CA CYS A 164 -11.80 10.90 -24.49
C CYS A 164 -10.74 9.94 -23.95
N TRP A 165 -10.89 9.45 -22.73
CA TRP A 165 -9.99 8.48 -22.11
C TRP A 165 -10.75 7.57 -21.15
N THR A 166 -10.30 6.31 -21.04
CA THR A 166 -10.79 5.33 -20.06
C THR A 166 -9.61 4.59 -19.47
N GLY A 167 -9.54 4.53 -18.15
CA GLY A 167 -8.53 3.79 -17.40
C GLY A 167 -8.64 2.28 -17.61
N ILE A 168 -7.49 1.61 -17.72
CA ILE A 168 -7.40 0.16 -17.92
C ILE A 168 -6.72 -0.51 -16.71
N ASP A 169 -6.76 -1.84 -16.69
CA ASP A 169 -6.08 -2.61 -15.65
C ASP A 169 -4.56 -2.35 -15.65
N GLY A 170 -4.00 -2.25 -14.45
CA GLY A 170 -2.59 -1.91 -14.22
C GLY A 170 -2.29 -0.40 -14.14
N GLU A 171 -3.21 0.49 -14.52
CA GLU A 171 -3.06 1.93 -14.30
C GLU A 171 -3.48 2.29 -12.87
N VAL A 172 -2.58 2.99 -12.15
CA VAL A 172 -2.74 3.30 -10.74
C VAL A 172 -2.22 4.70 -10.44
N VAL A 173 -2.98 5.49 -9.70
CA VAL A 173 -2.46 6.72 -9.08
C VAL A 173 -1.92 6.36 -7.71
N PRO A 174 -0.62 6.54 -7.44
CA PRO A 174 -0.04 6.27 -6.13
C PRO A 174 -0.73 7.06 -5.02
N ALA A 175 -0.63 6.59 -3.78
CA ALA A 175 -1.03 7.37 -2.60
C ALA A 175 -0.28 8.72 -2.57
N LYS A 176 -1.01 9.82 -2.34
CA LYS A 176 -0.44 11.19 -2.35
C LYS A 176 0.39 11.49 -3.61
N GLY A 177 0.01 10.91 -4.73
CA GLY A 177 0.79 10.96 -5.97
C GLY A 177 -0.04 11.36 -7.19
N TRP A 178 0.63 11.36 -8.33
CA TRP A 178 0.14 11.88 -9.61
C TRP A 178 0.12 10.79 -10.68
N PHE A 179 -0.71 10.98 -11.69
CA PHE A 179 -0.76 10.16 -12.89
C PHE A 179 -1.08 11.04 -14.10
N ALA A 180 -0.08 11.21 -14.97
CA ALA A 180 -0.23 11.99 -16.19
C ALA A 180 -0.76 11.12 -17.33
N ILE A 181 -1.82 11.60 -18.01
CA ILE A 181 -2.44 11.00 -19.17
C ILE A 181 -2.10 11.88 -20.35
N VAL A 182 -1.19 11.41 -21.21
CA VAL A 182 -0.71 12.18 -22.36
C VAL A 182 -1.64 12.03 -23.57
N GLY A 183 -1.63 12.99 -24.46
CA GLY A 183 -2.33 12.92 -25.73
C GLY A 183 -1.75 11.82 -26.62
N ALA A 184 -2.63 11.17 -27.39
CA ALA A 184 -2.26 10.17 -28.37
C ALA A 184 -2.21 10.78 -29.76
N LYS A 185 -1.11 10.57 -30.48
CA LYS A 185 -0.95 10.99 -31.88
C LYS A 185 -1.81 10.14 -32.82
N LYS A 186 -2.06 8.87 -32.42
CA LYS A 186 -2.87 7.90 -33.15
C LYS A 186 -3.86 7.23 -32.20
N THR A 187 -5.01 6.86 -32.71
CA THR A 187 -6.05 6.14 -31.94
C THR A 187 -5.60 4.76 -31.43
N THR A 188 -4.50 4.22 -31.96
CA THR A 188 -3.90 2.95 -31.52
C THR A 188 -2.91 3.11 -30.39
N GLU A 189 -2.55 4.33 -30.01
CA GLU A 189 -1.63 4.63 -28.90
C GLU A 189 -2.42 4.80 -27.61
N ARG A 190 -1.79 4.46 -26.49
CA ARG A 190 -2.36 4.73 -25.16
C ARG A 190 -2.30 6.22 -24.87
N GLY A 191 -3.42 6.80 -24.46
CA GLY A 191 -3.55 8.22 -24.16
C GLY A 191 -4.97 8.70 -24.46
N PHE A 192 -5.20 10.01 -24.42
CA PHE A 192 -6.49 10.57 -24.79
C PHE A 192 -6.49 11.04 -26.25
N THR A 193 -7.63 10.87 -26.93
CA THR A 193 -7.80 11.42 -28.28
C THR A 193 -7.87 12.93 -28.20
N SER A 194 -7.05 13.59 -29.03
CA SER A 194 -6.89 15.03 -29.00
C SER A 194 -8.09 15.80 -29.62
N GLY A 195 -7.97 17.05 -29.76
CA GLY A 195 -8.95 18.07 -30.06
C GLY A 195 -8.98 19.11 -28.95
N PHE A 196 -8.09 18.96 -27.96
CA PHE A 196 -7.88 19.95 -26.92
C PHE A 196 -7.01 21.09 -27.40
N SER A 197 -7.40 22.33 -27.12
CA SER A 197 -6.67 23.53 -27.56
C SER A 197 -6.74 24.64 -26.53
N ALA A 198 -5.58 25.16 -26.17
CA ALA A 198 -5.44 26.30 -25.26
C ALA A 198 -6.07 27.61 -25.77
N LYS A 199 -6.57 27.65 -27.02
CA LYS A 199 -7.22 28.83 -27.66
C LYS A 199 -8.74 28.77 -27.65
N LYS A 200 -9.30 27.69 -27.06
CA LYS A 200 -10.74 27.42 -27.17
C LYS A 200 -11.34 27.11 -25.82
N SER A 201 -12.63 27.44 -25.68
CA SER A 201 -13.40 27.02 -24.50
C SER A 201 -13.48 25.49 -24.44
N VAL A 202 -13.45 24.93 -23.23
CA VAL A 202 -13.39 23.49 -22.98
C VAL A 202 -13.96 23.16 -21.61
N ILE A 203 -14.59 22.00 -21.50
CA ILE A 203 -14.88 21.36 -20.23
C ILE A 203 -14.20 19.98 -20.22
N VAL A 204 -13.53 19.66 -19.13
CA VAL A 204 -12.94 18.35 -18.85
C VAL A 204 -13.53 17.84 -17.55
N GLU A 205 -14.10 16.65 -17.56
CA GLU A 205 -14.77 16.07 -16.39
C GLU A 205 -14.21 14.67 -16.10
N LEU A 206 -14.02 14.39 -14.83
CA LEU A 206 -13.53 13.12 -14.32
C LEU A 206 -14.68 12.33 -13.70
N PHE A 207 -14.79 11.04 -14.02
CA PHE A 207 -15.84 10.17 -13.51
C PHE A 207 -15.25 8.89 -12.89
N ALA A 208 -15.86 8.43 -11.80
CA ALA A 208 -15.62 7.10 -11.24
C ALA A 208 -16.15 6.00 -12.19
N PRO A 209 -15.76 4.72 -11.96
CA PRO A 209 -16.23 3.60 -12.79
C PRO A 209 -17.75 3.41 -12.82
N ASP A 210 -18.47 3.87 -11.79
CA ASP A 210 -19.93 3.82 -11.70
C ASP A 210 -20.64 5.01 -12.41
N GLY A 211 -19.87 5.92 -13.02
CA GLY A 211 -20.37 7.12 -13.69
C GLY A 211 -20.56 8.33 -12.76
N THR A 212 -20.24 8.22 -11.48
CA THR A 212 -20.28 9.37 -10.56
C THR A 212 -19.24 10.41 -10.96
N LYS A 213 -19.66 11.66 -11.15
CA LYS A 213 -18.74 12.76 -11.44
C LYS A 213 -17.91 13.13 -10.20
N LEU A 214 -16.59 13.11 -10.35
CA LEU A 214 -15.62 13.35 -9.28
C LEU A 214 -15.05 14.77 -9.29
N ASP A 215 -14.81 15.33 -10.50
CA ASP A 215 -14.18 16.64 -10.62
C ASP A 215 -14.41 17.25 -11.99
N THR A 216 -14.15 18.56 -12.12
CA THR A 216 -14.32 19.33 -13.35
C THR A 216 -13.22 20.37 -13.48
N PHE A 217 -12.67 20.51 -14.69
CA PHE A 217 -11.95 21.67 -15.17
C PHE A 217 -12.76 22.33 -16.26
N GLN A 218 -13.04 23.62 -16.15
CA GLN A 218 -13.72 24.37 -17.20
C GLN A 218 -12.98 25.67 -17.48
N ARG A 219 -12.75 25.94 -18.77
CA ARG A 219 -12.21 27.21 -19.24
C ARG A 219 -13.06 27.79 -20.38
N GLY A 220 -13.57 29.00 -20.16
CA GLY A 220 -14.57 29.63 -21.05
C GLY A 220 -15.95 28.98 -20.91
N ASP A 221 -16.84 29.40 -21.81
CA ASP A 221 -18.22 28.94 -21.87
C ASP A 221 -18.54 28.38 -23.27
N LYS A 222 -19.66 27.69 -23.39
CA LYS A 222 -20.22 27.32 -24.68
C LYS A 222 -20.55 28.58 -25.51
N ASP A 223 -20.50 28.45 -26.81
CA ASP A 223 -20.95 29.52 -27.73
C ASP A 223 -22.48 29.73 -27.69
N GLU A 224 -22.97 30.68 -28.47
CA GLU A 224 -24.42 30.99 -28.56
C GLU A 224 -25.26 29.81 -29.07
N ASP A 225 -24.66 28.87 -29.81
CA ASP A 225 -25.28 27.62 -30.26
C ASP A 225 -25.20 26.49 -29.21
N GLY A 226 -24.67 26.76 -28.01
CA GLY A 226 -24.51 25.79 -26.95
C GLY A 226 -23.37 24.79 -27.17
N LYS A 227 -22.35 25.13 -27.96
CA LYS A 227 -21.22 24.24 -28.29
C LYS A 227 -19.93 24.68 -27.62
N TRP A 228 -19.14 23.72 -27.19
CA TRP A 228 -17.76 23.94 -26.76
C TRP A 228 -16.86 24.26 -27.97
N GLY A 229 -15.72 24.90 -27.71
CA GLY A 229 -14.74 25.22 -28.75
C GLY A 229 -14.83 26.67 -29.27
N ALA A 230 -15.55 27.57 -28.57
CA ALA A 230 -15.50 28.99 -28.82
C ALA A 230 -14.08 29.53 -28.69
N SER A 231 -13.68 30.44 -29.54
CA SER A 231 -12.35 31.07 -29.46
C SER A 231 -12.24 31.97 -28.26
N ILE A 232 -11.20 31.76 -27.47
CA ILE A 232 -10.87 32.58 -26.30
C ILE A 232 -9.39 32.94 -26.31
N SER A 233 -8.92 33.70 -25.31
CA SER A 233 -7.50 34.07 -25.19
C SER A 233 -6.60 32.84 -25.17
N ASN A 234 -5.51 32.88 -25.98
CA ASN A 234 -4.51 31.82 -25.98
C ASN A 234 -3.63 31.89 -24.75
N TYR A 235 -3.30 30.73 -24.20
CA TYR A 235 -2.28 30.58 -23.15
C TYR A 235 -1.35 29.41 -23.49
N SER A 236 -0.04 29.62 -23.34
CA SER A 236 0.98 28.63 -23.73
C SER A 236 1.41 27.70 -22.60
N GLY A 237 1.06 28.01 -21.34
CA GLY A 237 1.31 27.17 -20.17
C GLY A 237 0.19 26.18 -19.88
N SER A 238 0.19 25.66 -18.68
CA SER A 238 -0.83 24.73 -18.16
C SER A 238 -1.77 25.44 -17.18
N TRP A 239 -2.85 24.74 -16.83
CA TRP A 239 -3.75 25.10 -15.74
C TRP A 239 -3.62 24.03 -14.66
N SER A 240 -3.26 24.45 -13.45
CA SER A 240 -2.94 23.58 -12.33
C SER A 240 -3.75 23.91 -11.09
N ARG A 241 -4.10 22.94 -10.28
CA ARG A 241 -4.64 23.18 -8.94
C ARG A 241 -3.52 23.61 -7.98
N VAL A 242 -3.68 24.73 -7.31
CA VAL A 242 -2.71 25.20 -6.32
C VAL A 242 -3.41 25.47 -4.98
N PRO A 243 -3.16 24.65 -3.94
CA PRO A 243 -2.34 23.43 -3.92
C PRO A 243 -2.97 22.23 -4.65
N ASP A 244 -2.16 21.18 -4.88
CA ASP A 244 -2.57 19.93 -5.53
C ASP A 244 -3.89 19.38 -4.98
N GLY A 245 -4.74 18.91 -5.88
CA GLY A 245 -5.98 18.20 -5.59
C GLY A 245 -7.07 18.99 -4.86
N SER A 246 -6.77 20.15 -4.30
CA SER A 246 -7.73 20.90 -3.48
C SER A 246 -7.78 22.40 -3.78
N GLY A 247 -6.76 22.93 -4.42
CA GLY A 247 -6.69 24.35 -4.76
C GLY A 247 -7.62 24.78 -5.88
N LYS A 248 -7.73 26.09 -6.08
CA LYS A 248 -8.37 26.62 -7.28
C LYS A 248 -7.47 26.37 -8.49
N TRP A 249 -8.07 26.37 -9.67
CA TRP A 249 -7.37 26.31 -10.94
C TRP A 249 -6.66 27.64 -11.22
N MET A 250 -5.37 27.58 -11.49
CA MET A 250 -4.53 28.73 -11.80
C MET A 250 -3.70 28.42 -13.06
N ARG A 251 -3.30 29.42 -13.81
CA ARG A 251 -2.38 29.26 -14.93
C ARG A 251 -0.93 29.30 -14.48
N THR A 252 -0.06 28.50 -15.08
CA THR A 252 1.38 28.46 -14.81
C THR A 252 2.18 28.22 -16.09
N ASP A 253 3.35 28.83 -16.20
CA ASP A 253 4.29 28.59 -17.30
C ASP A 253 5.18 27.36 -17.07
N THR A 254 5.09 26.74 -15.87
CA THR A 254 5.83 25.55 -15.51
C THR A 254 4.88 24.37 -15.43
N PHE A 255 4.99 23.43 -16.39
CA PHE A 255 4.21 22.18 -16.34
C PHE A 255 4.97 21.11 -15.58
N THR A 256 4.23 20.31 -14.83
CA THR A 256 4.77 19.39 -13.84
C THR A 256 4.16 17.98 -13.97
N PRO A 257 4.06 17.38 -15.18
CA PRO A 257 3.40 16.09 -15.35
C PRO A 257 4.07 15.00 -14.51
N GLY A 258 3.30 14.37 -13.60
CA GLY A 258 3.77 13.34 -12.68
C GLY A 258 4.45 13.88 -11.42
N ALA A 259 4.30 15.17 -11.12
CA ALA A 259 4.90 15.81 -9.96
C ALA A 259 4.02 16.90 -9.36
N ALA A 260 4.41 17.43 -8.18
CA ALA A 260 3.70 18.50 -7.52
C ALA A 260 3.65 19.79 -8.37
N ASN A 261 2.48 20.41 -8.42
CA ASN A 261 2.24 21.62 -9.17
C ASN A 261 3.10 22.80 -8.70
N SER A 262 3.50 23.64 -9.65
CA SER A 262 4.21 24.88 -9.36
C SER A 262 3.33 25.84 -8.56
N THR A 263 3.89 26.43 -7.52
CA THR A 263 3.24 27.52 -6.76
C THR A 263 3.40 28.89 -7.42
N ALA A 264 4.25 29.00 -8.45
CA ALA A 264 4.39 30.20 -9.29
C ALA A 264 3.27 30.20 -10.34
N ALA A 265 2.09 30.63 -9.94
CA ALA A 265 0.87 30.55 -10.73
C ALA A 265 0.03 31.83 -10.55
N GLU A 266 -0.80 32.13 -11.56
CA GLU A 266 -1.64 33.32 -11.66
C GLU A 266 -3.09 32.94 -11.94
N ASP A 267 -4.02 33.83 -11.63
CA ASP A 267 -5.42 33.67 -12.03
C ASP A 267 -5.59 33.73 -13.54
N ASP A 268 -6.53 32.95 -14.09
CA ASP A 268 -6.98 33.05 -15.49
C ASP A 268 -8.48 33.42 -15.48
N ASP A 269 -8.84 34.56 -16.06
CA ASP A 269 -10.21 35.11 -16.07
C ASP A 269 -11.21 34.18 -16.79
N TYR A 270 -10.74 33.27 -17.61
CA TYR A 270 -11.58 32.30 -18.31
C TYR A 270 -11.81 31.00 -17.54
N VAL A 271 -11.02 30.71 -16.50
CA VAL A 271 -11.15 29.50 -15.72
C VAL A 271 -12.28 29.64 -14.68
N LYS A 272 -13.12 28.64 -14.59
CA LYS A 272 -14.19 28.56 -13.59
C LYS A 272 -13.66 27.82 -12.36
N ASN A 273 -13.66 28.51 -11.22
CA ASN A 273 -13.23 27.98 -9.92
C ASN A 273 -14.41 27.76 -9.01
#